data_e9718cbd427c1a48cee1e5e7fd0259c9
#
_entry.id   e9718cbd427c1a48cee1e5e7fd0259c9
#
_cell.length_a   1.000
_cell.length_b   1.000
_cell.length_c   1.000
_cell.angle_alpha   90.00
_cell.angle_beta   90.00
_cell.angle_gamma   90.00
#
_symmetry.space_group_name_H-M   'P 1'
#
loop_
_entity.id
_entity.type
_entity.pdbx_description
1 polymer ?
#
loop_
_entity_poly.entity_id
_entity_poly.type
_entity_poly.pdbx_seq_one_letter_code
_entity_poly.pdbx_strand_id
1 'polypeptide(L)'
;MSENIVMQIKLTELQETILIELSKTNNFPFICKKLNIKAITLTKAIQSLTDKDMLKNNTLTEKGKKMVHYLEFRNDTIFSFLTKYNIPNTNEIYNQLAKVDYRIIIALKNLI
;
A
#
# COMPACT_ATOMS: atom_id res chain seq x y z
N MET A 1 -9.36 -18.06 -2.90
CA MET A 1 -9.70 -16.66 -3.17
C MET A 1 -8.44 -15.85 -3.24
N SER A 2 -8.08 -15.42 -4.43
CA SER A 2 -6.81 -14.71 -4.64
C SER A 2 -6.75 -13.37 -3.92
N GLU A 3 -7.87 -12.66 -3.80
CA GLU A 3 -7.91 -11.39 -3.09
C GLU A 3 -7.62 -11.53 -1.61
N ASN A 4 -8.19 -12.56 -0.97
CA ASN A 4 -7.92 -12.82 0.45
C ASN A 4 -6.44 -13.15 0.68
N ILE A 5 -5.82 -13.86 -0.26
CA ILE A 5 -4.39 -14.16 -0.16
C ILE A 5 -3.57 -12.88 -0.26
N VAL A 6 -3.91 -11.99 -1.19
CA VAL A 6 -3.21 -10.71 -1.35
C VAL A 6 -3.34 -9.87 -0.08
N MET A 7 -4.54 -9.79 0.50
CA MET A 7 -4.79 -9.01 1.70
C MET A 7 -4.02 -9.51 2.92
N GLN A 8 -3.57 -10.76 2.90
CA GLN A 8 -2.80 -11.36 3.99
C GLN A 8 -1.30 -11.21 3.81
N ILE A 9 -0.84 -10.79 2.63
CA ILE A 9 0.58 -10.59 2.37
C ILE A 9 1.02 -9.31 3.08
N LYS A 10 2.10 -9.41 3.85
CA LYS A 10 2.62 -8.27 4.59
C LYS A 10 3.73 -7.60 3.81
N LEU A 11 3.55 -6.32 3.55
CA LEU A 11 4.57 -5.45 2.98
C LEU A 11 5.00 -4.44 4.04
N THR A 12 6.22 -3.95 3.92
CA THR A 12 6.63 -2.81 4.73
C THR A 12 5.92 -1.56 4.23
N GLU A 13 5.86 -0.55 5.08
CA GLU A 13 5.24 0.73 4.72
C GLU A 13 5.88 1.31 3.45
N LEU A 14 7.20 1.25 3.34
CA LEU A 14 7.91 1.74 2.16
C LEU A 14 7.57 0.92 0.92
N GLN A 15 7.49 -0.42 1.04
CA GLN A 15 7.10 -1.27 -0.08
C GLN A 15 5.69 -0.94 -0.57
N GLU A 16 4.76 -0.72 0.35
CA GLU A 16 3.39 -0.32 -0.01
C GLU A 16 3.38 0.98 -0.80
N THR A 17 4.09 1.97 -0.29
CA THR A 17 4.15 3.29 -0.92
C THR A 17 4.77 3.20 -2.31
N ILE A 18 5.87 2.46 -2.44
CA ILE A 18 6.54 2.29 -3.73
C ILE A 18 5.64 1.55 -4.73
N LEU A 19 4.94 0.53 -4.28
CA LEU A 19 4.04 -0.23 -5.17
C LEU A 19 2.93 0.66 -5.70
N ILE A 20 2.35 1.50 -4.84
CA ILE A 20 1.32 2.45 -5.26
C ILE A 20 1.89 3.44 -6.28
N GLU A 21 3.09 3.98 -6.04
CA GLU A 21 3.71 4.90 -6.99
C GLU A 21 4.00 4.24 -8.33
N LEU A 22 4.47 3.00 -8.32
CA LEU A 22 4.72 2.25 -9.55
C LEU A 22 3.44 1.96 -10.34
N SER A 23 2.29 1.95 -9.68
CA SER A 23 1.01 1.82 -10.38
C SER A 23 0.68 3.08 -11.18
N LYS A 24 1.32 4.20 -10.89
CA LYS A 24 1.04 5.50 -11.51
C LYS A 24 2.10 5.92 -12.52
N THR A 25 3.36 5.51 -12.33
CA THR A 25 4.47 5.96 -13.18
C THR A 25 5.64 4.98 -13.12
N ASN A 26 6.41 4.94 -14.22
CA ASN A 26 7.68 4.21 -14.29
C ASN A 26 8.88 5.13 -14.10
N ASN A 27 8.67 6.39 -13.79
CA ASN A 27 9.74 7.36 -13.66
C ASN A 27 10.42 7.20 -12.31
N PHE A 28 11.47 6.38 -12.25
CA PHE A 28 12.18 6.06 -11.02
C PHE A 28 12.82 7.29 -10.36
N PRO A 29 13.50 8.18 -11.12
CA PRO A 29 14.02 9.40 -10.51
C PRO A 29 12.93 10.26 -9.86
N PHE A 30 11.75 10.34 -10.47
CA PHE A 30 10.60 11.05 -9.91
C PHE A 30 10.16 10.42 -8.59
N ILE A 31 10.05 9.08 -8.55
CA ILE A 31 9.64 8.37 -7.35
C ILE A 31 10.65 8.60 -6.22
N CYS A 32 11.96 8.50 -6.53
CA CYS A 32 13.00 8.73 -5.54
C CYS A 32 12.90 10.14 -4.95
N LYS A 33 12.68 11.13 -5.80
CA LYS A 33 12.56 12.52 -5.35
C LYS A 33 11.31 12.73 -4.50
N LYS A 34 10.18 12.18 -4.97
CA LYS A 34 8.90 12.32 -4.26
C LYS A 34 8.94 11.71 -2.87
N LEU A 35 9.54 10.53 -2.74
CA LEU A 35 9.62 9.81 -1.47
C LEU A 35 10.85 10.13 -0.66
N ASN A 36 11.76 10.95 -1.21
CA ASN A 36 13.03 11.31 -0.56
C ASN A 36 13.83 10.07 -0.21
N ILE A 37 14.01 9.18 -1.17
CA ILE A 37 14.80 7.96 -1.00
C ILE A 37 15.90 7.89 -2.06
N LYS A 38 16.93 7.09 -1.75
CA LYS A 38 18.05 6.87 -2.68
C LYS A 38 17.68 5.83 -3.73
N ALA A 39 18.36 5.88 -4.87
CA ALA A 39 18.15 4.92 -5.95
C ALA A 39 18.35 3.48 -5.47
N ILE A 40 19.36 3.24 -4.62
CA ILE A 40 19.62 1.89 -4.10
C ILE A 40 18.46 1.41 -3.23
N THR A 41 17.82 2.29 -2.47
CA THR A 41 16.66 1.96 -1.65
C THR A 41 15.49 1.55 -2.54
N LEU A 42 15.24 2.29 -3.61
CA LEU A 42 14.18 1.95 -4.56
C LEU A 42 14.47 0.60 -5.24
N THR A 43 15.71 0.39 -5.68
CA THR A 43 16.11 -0.88 -6.33
C THR A 43 15.86 -2.08 -5.42
N LYS A 44 16.24 -1.97 -4.14
CA LYS A 44 16.02 -3.05 -3.18
C LYS A 44 14.53 -3.32 -2.95
N ALA A 45 13.73 -2.27 -2.88
CA ALA A 45 12.29 -2.44 -2.71
C ALA A 45 11.66 -3.10 -3.94
N ILE A 46 12.08 -2.71 -5.14
CA ILE A 46 11.60 -3.32 -6.38
C ILE A 46 11.97 -4.80 -6.41
N GLN A 47 13.20 -5.14 -6.00
CA GLN A 47 13.61 -6.54 -5.95
C GLN A 47 12.75 -7.33 -4.97
N SER A 48 12.49 -6.80 -3.80
CA SER A 48 11.64 -7.45 -2.80
C SER A 48 10.22 -7.66 -3.32
N LEU A 49 9.65 -6.65 -3.98
CA LEU A 49 8.32 -6.76 -4.57
C LEU A 49 8.29 -7.77 -5.73
N THR A 50 9.36 -7.85 -6.49
CA THR A 50 9.51 -8.85 -7.55
C THR A 50 9.56 -10.26 -6.95
N ASP A 51 10.30 -10.44 -5.87
CA ASP A 51 10.39 -11.72 -5.16
C ASP A 51 9.02 -12.16 -4.61
N LYS A 52 8.17 -11.21 -4.27
CA LYS A 52 6.81 -11.47 -3.78
C LYS A 52 5.78 -11.56 -4.92
N ASP A 53 6.25 -11.57 -6.16
CA ASP A 53 5.43 -11.69 -7.37
C ASP A 53 4.45 -10.51 -7.56
N MET A 54 4.77 -9.38 -7.00
CA MET A 54 3.99 -8.15 -7.19
C MET A 54 4.43 -7.39 -8.45
N LEU A 55 5.66 -7.59 -8.87
CA LEU A 55 6.26 -6.96 -10.04
C LEU A 55 6.91 -8.01 -10.93
N LYS A 56 6.90 -7.75 -12.24
CA LYS A 56 7.65 -8.50 -13.24
C LYS A 56 8.15 -7.50 -14.29
N ASN A 57 9.47 -7.48 -14.48
CA ASN A 57 10.09 -6.50 -15.39
C ASN A 57 9.67 -5.06 -15.04
N ASN A 58 9.65 -4.75 -13.75
CA ASN A 58 9.31 -3.43 -13.20
C ASN A 58 7.86 -2.99 -13.49
N THR A 59 7.00 -3.93 -13.87
CA THR A 59 5.59 -3.67 -14.15
C THR A 59 4.74 -4.49 -13.18
N LEU A 60 3.62 -3.94 -12.74
CA LEU A 60 2.74 -4.65 -11.81
C LEU A 60 2.18 -5.90 -12.45
N THR A 61 2.26 -7.01 -11.73
CA THR A 61 1.54 -8.24 -12.06
C THR A 61 0.08 -8.07 -11.67
N GLU A 62 -0.76 -9.05 -12.03
CA GLU A 62 -2.17 -9.04 -11.58
C GLU A 62 -2.24 -9.06 -10.05
N LYS A 63 -1.34 -9.80 -9.40
CA LYS A 63 -1.23 -9.82 -7.94
C LYS A 63 -0.85 -8.46 -7.39
N GLY A 64 0.09 -7.77 -8.03
CA GLY A 64 0.48 -6.42 -7.66
C GLY A 64 -0.66 -5.43 -7.81
N LYS A 65 -1.43 -5.52 -8.88
CA LYS A 65 -2.60 -4.67 -9.10
C LYS A 65 -3.66 -4.86 -8.02
N LYS A 66 -3.91 -6.11 -7.65
CA LYS A 66 -4.86 -6.43 -6.58
C LYS A 66 -4.39 -5.87 -5.25
N MET A 67 -3.10 -5.94 -4.97
CA MET A 67 -2.53 -5.36 -3.77
C MET A 67 -2.72 -3.85 -3.74
N VAL A 68 -2.41 -3.16 -4.83
CA VAL A 68 -2.61 -1.70 -4.92
C VAL A 68 -4.08 -1.35 -4.70
N HIS A 69 -4.99 -2.09 -5.31
CA HIS A 69 -6.41 -1.86 -5.15
C HIS A 69 -6.82 -1.97 -3.67
N TYR A 70 -6.34 -3.01 -2.98
CA TYR A 70 -6.61 -3.18 -1.56
C TYR A 70 -5.99 -2.06 -0.73
N LEU A 71 -4.75 -1.69 -1.01
CA LEU A 71 -4.07 -0.63 -0.25
C LEU A 71 -4.80 0.71 -0.37
N GLU A 72 -5.25 1.05 -1.56
CA GLU A 72 -6.03 2.27 -1.76
C GLU A 72 -7.37 2.21 -1.04
N PHE A 73 -8.06 1.08 -1.14
CA PHE A 73 -9.31 0.87 -0.39
C PHE A 73 -9.08 1.02 1.11
N ARG A 74 -8.05 0.39 1.65
CA ARG A 74 -7.72 0.48 3.07
C ARG A 74 -7.45 1.93 3.49
N ASN A 75 -6.62 2.62 2.72
CA ASN A 75 -6.21 3.98 3.05
C ASN A 75 -7.41 4.93 3.01
N ASP A 76 -8.25 4.82 2.00
CA ASP A 76 -9.46 5.64 1.89
C ASP A 76 -10.46 5.34 3.02
N THR A 77 -10.59 4.07 3.39
CA THR A 77 -11.48 3.66 4.47
C THR A 77 -11.02 4.25 5.81
N ILE A 78 -9.72 4.17 6.09
CA ILE A 78 -9.16 4.74 7.33
C ILE A 78 -9.39 6.25 7.36
N PHE A 79 -9.08 6.94 6.28
CA PHE A 79 -9.25 8.39 6.21
C PHE A 79 -10.72 8.78 6.45
N SER A 80 -11.64 8.11 5.76
CA SER A 80 -13.08 8.40 5.88
C SER A 80 -13.61 8.11 7.28
N PHE A 81 -13.14 7.00 7.90
CA PHE A 81 -13.53 6.65 9.26
C PHE A 81 -13.06 7.70 10.25
N LEU A 82 -11.80 8.11 10.17
CA LEU A 82 -11.25 9.12 11.09
C LEU A 82 -11.97 10.45 10.91
N THR A 83 -12.26 10.83 9.67
CA THR A 83 -12.98 12.07 9.38
C THR A 83 -14.39 12.04 9.96
N LYS A 84 -15.11 10.94 9.74
CA LYS A 84 -16.49 10.82 10.22
C LYS A 84 -16.62 10.94 11.73
N TYR A 85 -15.68 10.36 12.45
CA TYR A 85 -15.74 10.31 13.92
C TYR A 85 -14.85 11.38 14.58
N ASN A 86 -14.37 12.35 13.80
CA ASN A 86 -13.56 13.46 14.30
C ASN A 86 -12.32 13.01 15.07
N ILE A 87 -11.72 11.91 14.62
CA ILE A 87 -10.47 11.40 15.20
C ILE A 87 -9.31 12.03 14.45
N PRO A 88 -8.29 12.58 15.14
CA PRO A 88 -7.15 13.19 14.44
C PRO A 88 -6.46 12.18 13.54
N ASN A 89 -6.19 12.58 12.29
CA ASN A 89 -5.48 11.73 11.34
C ASN A 89 -3.98 11.94 11.50
N THR A 90 -3.41 11.46 12.61
CA THR A 90 -1.97 11.49 12.84
C THR A 90 -1.33 10.26 12.19
N ASN A 91 -0.03 10.36 11.90
CA ASN A 91 0.71 9.21 11.37
C ASN A 91 0.64 8.00 12.29
N GLU A 92 0.68 8.24 13.61
CA GLU A 92 0.61 7.16 14.59
C GLU A 92 -0.72 6.42 14.51
N ILE A 93 -1.84 7.13 14.54
CA ILE A 93 -3.17 6.53 14.48
C ILE A 93 -3.36 5.82 13.15
N TYR A 94 -2.98 6.46 12.05
CA TYR A 94 -3.08 5.87 10.72
C TYR A 94 -2.30 4.56 10.64
N ASN A 95 -1.05 4.58 11.10
CA ASN A 95 -0.19 3.39 11.04
C ASN A 95 -0.72 2.24 11.89
N GLN A 96 -1.31 2.53 13.04
CA GLN A 96 -1.93 1.51 13.86
C GLN A 96 -3.11 0.86 13.14
N LEU A 97 -3.97 1.66 12.53
CA LEU A 97 -5.12 1.13 11.79
C LEU A 97 -4.72 0.41 10.51
N ALA A 98 -3.65 0.85 9.85
CA ALA A 98 -3.17 0.21 8.63
C ALA A 98 -2.65 -1.21 8.88
N LYS A 99 -2.27 -1.55 10.11
CA LYS A 99 -1.74 -2.87 10.48
C LYS A 99 -2.79 -3.86 10.94
N VAL A 100 -4.05 -3.45 11.08
CA VAL A 100 -5.09 -4.37 11.55
C VAL A 100 -5.45 -5.35 10.43
N ASP A 101 -6.06 -6.45 10.83
CA ASP A 101 -6.53 -7.47 9.89
C ASP A 101 -7.50 -6.83 8.87
N TYR A 102 -7.41 -7.29 7.61
CA TYR A 102 -8.23 -6.74 6.53
C TYR A 102 -9.74 -6.84 6.83
N ARG A 103 -10.15 -7.84 7.60
CA ARG A 103 -11.55 -8.00 7.97
C ARG A 103 -12.05 -6.85 8.85
N ILE A 104 -11.15 -6.28 9.66
CA ILE A 104 -11.46 -5.11 10.47
C ILE A 104 -11.62 -3.89 9.56
N ILE A 105 -10.78 -3.75 8.54
CA ILE A 105 -10.91 -2.67 7.56
C ILE A 105 -12.26 -2.74 6.85
N ILE A 106 -12.68 -3.94 6.44
CA ILE A 106 -14.00 -4.14 5.81
C ILE A 106 -15.12 -3.74 6.77
N ALA A 107 -15.00 -4.11 8.05
CA ALA A 107 -15.99 -3.74 9.05
C ALA A 107 -16.05 -2.22 9.24
N LEU A 108 -14.89 -1.55 9.27
CA LEU A 108 -14.84 -0.09 9.37
C LEU A 108 -15.57 0.58 8.20
N LYS A 109 -15.43 0.03 7.00
CA LYS A 109 -16.12 0.55 5.83
C LYS A 109 -17.63 0.56 6.02
N ASN A 110 -18.16 -0.44 6.69
CA ASN A 110 -19.59 -0.55 6.95
C ASN A 110 -20.09 0.46 8.00
N LEU A 111 -19.18 1.06 8.78
CA LEU A 111 -19.51 2.08 9.76
C LEU A 111 -19.52 3.50 9.20
N ILE A 112 -19.04 3.64 7.98
CA ILE A 112 -19.00 4.93 7.30
C ILE A 112 -20.28 5.15 6.49
#